data_f180bac1feb10d6ed0cfbaada1c20cc8
#
_entry.id   f180bac1feb10d6ed0cfbaada1c20cc8
#
_cell.length_a   1.000
_cell.length_b   1.000
_cell.length_c   1.000
_cell.angle_alpha   90.00
_cell.angle_beta   90.00
_cell.angle_gamma   90.00
#
_symmetry.space_group_name_H-M   'P 1'
#
loop_
_entity.id
_entity.type
_entity.pdbx_description
1 polymer ?
#
loop_
_entity_poly.entity_id
_entity_poly.type
_entity_poly.pdbx_seq_one_letter_code
_entity_poly.pdbx_strand_id
1 'polypeptide(L)'
;ATEAPVTAAVPDQVDYDTLDLSKYIKLDYKNIPLTVSQLPLDPTEKEIEKELHDRMATMGLYELDTTAEKTAAGDYLEISFTGIMGGEAFDGCTSEKSTVYLDKENSGYIAGFADGLFDVKPGSDVELNLTFPENYYDDLAGKAVTFKVNVHGICRFNYDAESVSKLSSGKYKSIDEYKVYLGQYLTEISGYSVLNEVSQDLWSELNARCEVLEYPEQQYQYYYAIITNDFITAAAQAGKDYDTYLAENGMTAEKIDEEINSYIKTELILHGVAAAENVVLSEEEYDEFVNNYYAYYAQYMWGATKEQIVTYLRNQAFMQKVVYTVFGYCELTLKNAG
;
A
#
# COMPACT_ATOMS: atom_id res chain seq x y z
N ALA A 1 -43.67 -18.28 8.18
CA ALA A 1 -42.85 -17.29 7.47
C ALA A 1 -42.89 -16.03 8.32
N THR A 2 -41.79 -15.67 8.96
CA THR A 2 -41.63 -14.38 9.63
C THR A 2 -41.66 -13.31 8.55
N GLU A 3 -42.53 -12.32 8.68
CA GLU A 3 -42.51 -11.13 7.82
C GLU A 3 -41.09 -10.50 7.87
N ALA A 4 -40.63 -10.04 6.70
CA ALA A 4 -39.36 -9.30 6.64
C ALA A 4 -39.44 -8.06 7.55
N PRO A 5 -38.38 -7.72 8.26
CA PRO A 5 -38.37 -6.52 9.12
C PRO A 5 -38.65 -5.27 8.27
N VAL A 6 -39.48 -4.38 8.80
CA VAL A 6 -39.78 -3.10 8.14
C VAL A 6 -38.67 -2.13 8.43
N THR A 7 -37.81 -1.86 7.44
CA THR A 7 -36.76 -0.86 7.50
C THR A 7 -37.24 0.49 6.96
N ALA A 8 -36.66 1.57 7.47
CA ALA A 8 -36.93 2.92 6.97
C ALA A 8 -36.22 3.17 5.61
N ALA A 9 -36.81 4.05 4.78
CA ALA A 9 -36.12 4.53 3.59
C ALA A 9 -34.86 5.31 4.00
N VAL A 10 -33.72 5.02 3.34
CA VAL A 10 -32.48 5.74 3.56
C VAL A 10 -32.49 7.01 2.70
N PRO A 11 -32.36 8.21 3.29
CA PRO A 11 -32.23 9.45 2.52
C PRO A 11 -30.96 9.48 1.68
N ASP A 12 -30.88 10.42 0.72
CA ASP A 12 -29.64 10.67 0.01
C ASP A 12 -28.58 11.27 0.95
N GLN A 13 -27.32 11.00 0.65
CA GLN A 13 -26.19 11.64 1.34
C GLN A 13 -26.10 13.13 0.99
N VAL A 14 -25.43 13.89 1.86
CA VAL A 14 -25.04 15.25 1.54
C VAL A 14 -24.02 15.23 0.41
N ASP A 15 -24.21 16.14 -0.54
CA ASP A 15 -23.17 16.47 -1.53
C ASP A 15 -22.19 17.49 -0.93
N TYR A 16 -21.07 17.01 -0.42
CA TYR A 16 -20.06 17.83 0.22
C TYR A 16 -19.40 18.84 -0.74
N ASP A 17 -19.40 18.58 -2.05
CA ASP A 17 -18.82 19.50 -3.05
C ASP A 17 -19.66 20.77 -3.22
N THR A 18 -20.94 20.72 -2.86
CA THR A 18 -21.85 21.86 -2.90
C THR A 18 -22.08 22.54 -1.55
N LEU A 19 -21.56 21.92 -0.47
CA LEU A 19 -21.77 22.40 0.90
C LEU A 19 -20.78 23.52 1.28
N ASP A 20 -21.26 24.58 1.91
CA ASP A 20 -20.38 25.57 2.56
C ASP A 20 -19.82 24.99 3.86
N LEU A 21 -18.72 24.23 3.74
CA LEU A 21 -18.10 23.49 4.83
C LEU A 21 -17.66 24.38 6.00
N SER A 22 -17.41 25.69 5.76
CA SER A 22 -17.02 26.64 6.81
C SER A 22 -18.10 26.82 7.91
N LYS A 23 -19.34 26.46 7.63
CA LYS A 23 -20.44 26.49 8.61
C LYS A 23 -20.45 25.29 9.54
N TYR A 24 -19.84 24.19 9.11
CA TYR A 24 -19.94 22.89 9.78
C TYR A 24 -18.68 22.50 10.52
N ILE A 25 -17.50 22.96 10.05
CA ILE A 25 -16.23 22.57 10.65
C ILE A 25 -15.21 23.70 10.63
N LYS A 26 -14.49 23.82 11.73
CA LYS A 26 -13.27 24.61 11.84
C LYS A 26 -12.08 23.66 11.80
N LEU A 27 -11.27 23.77 10.76
CA LEU A 27 -10.13 22.91 10.52
C LEU A 27 -8.86 23.42 11.23
N ASP A 28 -8.13 22.49 11.84
CA ASP A 28 -6.76 22.70 12.34
C ASP A 28 -5.96 21.42 12.09
N TYR A 29 -5.41 21.29 10.86
CA TYR A 29 -4.74 20.07 10.36
C TYR A 29 -3.27 20.29 9.98
N LYS A 30 -2.71 21.50 10.16
CA LYS A 30 -1.30 21.78 9.84
C LYS A 30 -0.43 21.74 11.09
N ASN A 31 0.86 21.48 10.88
CA ASN A 31 1.86 21.42 11.96
C ASN A 31 1.48 20.46 13.09
N ILE A 32 0.93 19.31 12.74
CA ILE A 32 0.67 18.24 13.69
C ILE A 32 2.01 17.56 14.02
N PRO A 33 2.43 17.53 15.30
CA PRO A 33 3.68 16.88 15.68
C PRO A 33 3.51 15.35 15.69
N LEU A 34 4.33 14.65 14.95
CA LEU A 34 4.34 13.19 14.89
C LEU A 34 5.75 12.65 15.12
N THR A 35 5.84 11.54 15.87
CA THR A 35 7.12 10.87 16.13
C THR A 35 7.21 9.59 15.32
N VAL A 36 8.21 9.50 14.42
CA VAL A 36 8.38 8.45 13.43
C VAL A 36 9.68 7.68 13.62
N SER A 37 9.73 6.42 13.20
CA SER A 37 10.96 5.62 13.23
C SER A 37 11.95 6.01 12.14
N GLN A 38 11.44 6.52 11.01
CA GLN A 38 12.23 7.03 9.89
C GLN A 38 11.49 8.19 9.21
N LEU A 39 12.25 9.07 8.55
CA LEU A 39 11.64 10.10 7.68
C LEU A 39 11.26 9.49 6.32
N PRO A 40 10.29 10.08 5.60
CA PRO A 40 10.06 9.74 4.20
C PRO A 40 11.35 9.85 3.39
N LEU A 41 11.54 8.94 2.44
CA LEU A 41 12.72 8.91 1.59
C LEU A 41 12.79 10.14 0.69
N ASP A 42 13.97 10.74 0.63
CA ASP A 42 14.37 11.66 -0.44
C ASP A 42 15.37 10.88 -1.33
N PRO A 43 14.88 10.25 -2.43
CA PRO A 43 15.68 9.25 -3.12
C PRO A 43 16.87 9.86 -3.85
N THR A 44 18.02 9.26 -3.63
CA THR A 44 19.24 9.58 -4.37
C THR A 44 19.14 9.08 -5.82
N GLU A 45 19.97 9.64 -6.72
CA GLU A 45 20.06 9.15 -8.10
C GLU A 45 20.36 7.64 -8.16
N LYS A 46 21.22 7.14 -7.25
CA LYS A 46 21.55 5.70 -7.17
C LYS A 46 20.33 4.84 -6.83
N GLU A 47 19.46 5.29 -5.94
CA GLU A 47 18.23 4.57 -5.57
C GLU A 47 17.21 4.58 -6.71
N ILE A 48 17.06 5.71 -7.39
CA ILE A 48 16.22 5.83 -8.61
C ILE A 48 16.74 4.91 -9.71
N GLU A 49 18.06 4.86 -9.91
CA GLU A 49 18.68 4.02 -10.91
C GLU A 49 18.54 2.52 -10.59
N LYS A 50 18.66 2.17 -9.30
CA LYS A 50 18.43 0.80 -8.85
C LYS A 50 16.98 0.38 -9.12
N GLU A 51 15.99 1.19 -8.75
CA GLU A 51 14.56 0.90 -9.02
C GLU A 51 14.28 0.76 -10.51
N LEU A 52 14.89 1.63 -11.35
CA LEU A 52 14.80 1.51 -12.80
C LEU A 52 15.32 0.15 -13.29
N HIS A 53 16.52 -0.23 -12.85
CA HIS A 53 17.13 -1.48 -13.24
C HIS A 53 16.36 -2.70 -12.72
N ASP A 54 15.82 -2.67 -11.53
CA ASP A 54 14.98 -3.74 -10.97
C ASP A 54 13.74 -3.97 -11.87
N ARG A 55 13.07 -2.89 -12.29
CA ARG A 55 11.93 -2.98 -13.22
C ARG A 55 12.35 -3.49 -14.59
N MET A 56 13.45 -2.98 -15.13
CA MET A 56 13.98 -3.43 -16.42
C MET A 56 14.38 -4.92 -16.36
N ALA A 57 15.03 -5.35 -15.30
CA ALA A 57 15.40 -6.75 -15.07
C ALA A 57 14.17 -7.66 -15.01
N THR A 58 13.14 -7.25 -14.25
CA THR A 58 11.87 -7.99 -14.14
C THR A 58 11.18 -8.14 -15.48
N MET A 59 11.25 -7.14 -16.36
CA MET A 59 10.63 -7.15 -17.67
C MET A 59 11.54 -7.74 -18.77
N GLY A 60 12.77 -8.13 -18.45
CA GLY A 60 13.73 -8.68 -19.41
C GLY A 60 14.21 -7.65 -20.44
N LEU A 61 14.29 -6.36 -20.07
CA LEU A 61 14.69 -5.27 -20.94
C LEU A 61 16.22 -5.06 -20.91
N TYR A 62 16.96 -6.12 -21.22
CA TYR A 62 18.42 -6.14 -21.23
C TYR A 62 18.95 -7.13 -22.25
N GLU A 63 20.20 -6.96 -22.63
CA GLU A 63 21.00 -7.94 -23.37
C GLU A 63 22.02 -8.59 -22.42
N LEU A 64 22.38 -9.85 -22.69
CA LEU A 64 23.37 -10.56 -21.88
C LEU A 64 24.78 -10.32 -22.40
N ASP A 65 25.63 -9.73 -21.57
CA ASP A 65 27.06 -9.71 -21.80
C ASP A 65 27.71 -10.98 -21.23
N THR A 66 27.98 -11.91 -22.14
CA THR A 66 28.65 -13.18 -21.85
C THR A 66 30.17 -13.10 -22.05
N THR A 67 30.68 -11.93 -22.45
CA THR A 67 32.08 -11.72 -22.82
C THR A 67 32.91 -11.03 -21.74
N ALA A 68 32.27 -10.50 -20.71
CA ALA A 68 32.92 -9.90 -19.58
C ALA A 68 33.93 -10.87 -18.93
N GLU A 69 35.06 -10.35 -18.46
CA GLU A 69 36.06 -11.18 -17.81
C GLU A 69 35.57 -11.72 -16.45
N LYS A 70 34.83 -10.89 -15.70
CA LYS A 70 34.28 -11.21 -14.39
C LYS A 70 33.16 -10.26 -13.99
N THR A 71 32.34 -10.72 -13.07
CA THR A 71 31.27 -9.95 -12.41
C THR A 71 31.85 -9.03 -11.33
N ALA A 72 31.17 -7.92 -11.06
CA ALA A 72 31.58 -6.90 -10.08
C ALA A 72 30.38 -6.35 -9.28
N ALA A 73 30.67 -5.61 -8.23
CA ALA A 73 29.66 -4.89 -7.45
C ALA A 73 28.87 -3.93 -8.35
N GLY A 74 27.55 -3.93 -8.20
CA GLY A 74 26.62 -3.13 -9.01
C GLY A 74 26.17 -3.78 -10.31
N ASP A 75 26.72 -4.93 -10.68
CA ASP A 75 26.20 -5.70 -11.83
C ASP A 75 24.86 -6.36 -11.50
N TYR A 76 24.00 -6.43 -12.51
CA TYR A 76 22.86 -7.33 -12.53
C TYR A 76 23.22 -8.58 -13.33
N LEU A 77 23.04 -9.74 -12.75
CA LEU A 77 23.31 -11.02 -13.41
C LEU A 77 22.01 -11.72 -13.75
N GLU A 78 21.95 -12.36 -14.92
CA GLU A 78 20.97 -13.42 -15.17
C GLU A 78 21.60 -14.75 -14.75
N ILE A 79 20.87 -15.49 -13.92
CA ILE A 79 21.31 -16.76 -13.36
C ILE A 79 20.21 -17.82 -13.45
N SER A 80 20.60 -19.08 -13.41
CA SER A 80 19.76 -20.18 -12.96
C SER A 80 20.37 -20.82 -11.70
N PHE A 81 19.54 -21.38 -10.84
CA PHE A 81 20.05 -22.03 -9.64
C PHE A 81 19.15 -23.18 -9.16
N THR A 82 19.77 -24.09 -8.41
CA THR A 82 19.08 -25.17 -7.70
C THR A 82 19.63 -25.27 -6.28
N GLY A 83 18.74 -25.13 -5.27
CA GLY A 83 19.05 -25.36 -3.86
C GLY A 83 18.98 -26.86 -3.53
N ILE A 84 20.01 -27.38 -2.87
CA ILE A 84 20.14 -28.76 -2.45
C ILE A 84 20.25 -28.82 -0.93
N MET A 85 19.40 -29.60 -0.30
CA MET A 85 19.41 -29.82 1.13
C MET A 85 19.28 -31.30 1.42
N GLY A 86 20.19 -31.86 2.26
CA GLY A 86 20.24 -33.31 2.50
C GLY A 86 20.56 -34.18 1.28
N GLY A 87 21.12 -33.57 0.21
CA GLY A 87 21.48 -34.26 -1.04
C GLY A 87 20.39 -34.22 -2.13
N GLU A 88 19.23 -33.65 -1.86
CA GLU A 88 18.10 -33.54 -2.79
C GLU A 88 17.72 -32.08 -3.04
N ALA A 89 17.27 -31.79 -4.27
CA ALA A 89 16.67 -30.50 -4.58
C ALA A 89 15.31 -30.38 -3.88
N PHE A 90 14.95 -29.18 -3.44
CA PHE A 90 13.68 -28.96 -2.75
C PHE A 90 12.87 -27.82 -3.39
N ASP A 91 11.55 -27.91 -3.21
CA ASP A 91 10.60 -26.97 -3.80
C ASP A 91 10.84 -25.52 -3.33
N GLY A 92 10.67 -24.57 -4.25
CA GLY A 92 10.82 -23.13 -3.98
C GLY A 92 12.27 -22.62 -4.02
N CYS A 93 13.28 -23.50 -4.15
CA CYS A 93 14.70 -23.12 -4.23
C CYS A 93 15.35 -23.49 -5.57
N THR A 94 14.56 -23.55 -6.65
CA THR A 94 15.06 -23.77 -8.01
C THR A 94 14.48 -22.70 -8.94
N SER A 95 15.32 -22.14 -9.82
CA SER A 95 14.91 -21.20 -10.86
C SER A 95 15.72 -21.44 -12.12
N GLU A 96 15.02 -21.56 -13.24
CA GLU A 96 15.64 -21.64 -14.57
C GLU A 96 16.14 -20.27 -15.05
N LYS A 97 15.51 -19.19 -14.57
CA LYS A 97 15.86 -17.81 -14.91
C LYS A 97 15.50 -16.87 -13.76
N SER A 98 16.50 -16.23 -13.22
CA SER A 98 16.35 -15.16 -12.21
C SER A 98 17.37 -14.07 -12.48
N THR A 99 17.10 -12.88 -11.97
CA THR A 99 18.10 -11.80 -11.93
C THR A 99 18.55 -11.57 -10.50
N VAL A 100 19.82 -11.27 -10.30
CA VAL A 100 20.40 -10.90 -9.02
C VAL A 100 21.23 -9.63 -9.17
N TYR A 101 20.98 -8.66 -8.29
CA TYR A 101 21.81 -7.47 -8.16
C TYR A 101 22.99 -7.78 -7.23
N LEU A 102 24.20 -7.54 -7.70
CA LEU A 102 25.41 -7.80 -6.90
C LEU A 102 25.68 -6.68 -5.91
N ASP A 103 24.95 -6.73 -4.81
CA ASP A 103 25.13 -5.90 -3.63
C ASP A 103 25.18 -6.82 -2.40
N LYS A 104 26.16 -6.61 -1.52
CA LYS A 104 26.36 -7.47 -0.34
C LYS A 104 25.24 -7.39 0.68
N GLU A 105 24.59 -6.23 0.76
CA GLU A 105 23.58 -5.93 1.78
C GLU A 105 22.17 -6.01 1.23
N ASN A 106 21.97 -5.77 -0.07
CA ASN A 106 20.66 -5.56 -0.66
C ASN A 106 20.39 -6.39 -1.93
N SER A 107 20.89 -7.63 -1.99
CA SER A 107 20.71 -8.50 -3.15
C SER A 107 19.31 -9.13 -3.27
N GLY A 108 18.51 -9.11 -2.20
CA GLY A 108 17.23 -9.81 -2.12
C GLY A 108 17.35 -11.33 -1.87
N TYR A 109 18.57 -11.85 -1.72
CA TYR A 109 18.88 -13.26 -1.43
C TYR A 109 19.44 -13.41 -0.01
N ILE A 110 19.55 -14.66 0.49
CA ILE A 110 20.16 -14.93 1.79
C ILE A 110 21.64 -14.50 1.81
N ALA A 111 22.14 -14.18 2.99
CA ALA A 111 23.51 -13.74 3.18
C ALA A 111 24.52 -14.69 2.54
N GLY A 112 25.49 -14.17 1.85
CA GLY A 112 26.53 -14.92 1.13
C GLY A 112 26.16 -15.35 -0.29
N PHE A 113 24.89 -15.28 -0.70
CA PHE A 113 24.49 -15.68 -2.06
C PHE A 113 25.11 -14.73 -3.11
N ALA A 114 24.90 -13.43 -2.99
CA ALA A 114 25.50 -12.46 -3.88
C ALA A 114 27.02 -12.40 -3.71
N ASP A 115 27.52 -12.56 -2.49
CA ASP A 115 28.98 -12.56 -2.21
C ASP A 115 29.72 -13.62 -3.02
N GLY A 116 29.15 -14.82 -3.14
CA GLY A 116 29.74 -15.92 -3.89
C GLY A 116 29.70 -15.74 -5.42
N LEU A 117 29.04 -14.69 -5.90
CA LEU A 117 28.92 -14.39 -7.33
C LEU A 117 29.80 -13.21 -7.78
N PHE A 118 30.60 -12.62 -6.90
CA PHE A 118 31.63 -11.65 -7.26
C PHE A 118 32.84 -12.33 -7.90
N ASP A 119 33.49 -11.64 -8.82
CA ASP A 119 34.68 -12.11 -9.53
C ASP A 119 34.47 -13.42 -10.32
N VAL A 120 33.20 -13.75 -10.67
CA VAL A 120 32.84 -14.93 -11.45
C VAL A 120 32.80 -14.60 -12.94
N LYS A 121 33.31 -15.49 -13.76
CA LYS A 121 33.23 -15.34 -15.21
C LYS A 121 31.82 -15.73 -15.70
N PRO A 122 31.16 -14.92 -16.56
CA PRO A 122 29.94 -15.34 -17.24
C PRO A 122 30.06 -16.70 -17.91
N GLY A 123 29.02 -17.52 -17.82
CA GLY A 123 29.01 -18.91 -18.32
C GLY A 123 29.58 -19.94 -17.33
N SER A 124 29.95 -19.53 -16.11
CA SER A 124 30.48 -20.44 -15.09
C SER A 124 29.41 -21.00 -14.17
N ASP A 125 29.64 -22.23 -13.70
CA ASP A 125 28.91 -22.81 -12.58
C ASP A 125 29.62 -22.49 -11.26
N VAL A 126 28.85 -22.10 -10.25
CA VAL A 126 29.31 -21.77 -8.90
C VAL A 126 28.53 -22.59 -7.89
N GLU A 127 29.24 -23.14 -6.90
CA GLU A 127 28.60 -23.83 -5.77
C GLU A 127 28.73 -22.97 -4.51
N LEU A 128 27.58 -22.61 -3.92
CA LEU A 128 27.49 -21.78 -2.73
C LEU A 128 26.97 -22.61 -1.54
N ASN A 129 27.80 -22.77 -0.51
CA ASN A 129 27.41 -23.44 0.72
C ASN A 129 26.99 -22.39 1.75
N LEU A 130 25.70 -22.28 2.00
CA LEU A 130 25.08 -21.24 2.80
C LEU A 130 24.21 -21.81 3.92
N THR A 131 23.73 -20.95 4.81
CA THR A 131 22.80 -21.31 5.87
C THR A 131 21.64 -20.31 5.84
N PHE A 132 20.40 -20.80 5.89
CA PHE A 132 19.24 -19.95 6.04
C PHE A 132 19.26 -19.20 7.37
N PRO A 133 18.85 -17.92 7.42
CA PRO A 133 18.74 -17.16 8.67
C PRO A 133 17.80 -17.85 9.67
N GLU A 134 18.02 -17.65 10.97
CA GLU A 134 17.17 -18.19 12.04
C GLU A 134 15.72 -17.65 12.00
N ASN A 135 15.52 -16.47 11.44
CA ASN A 135 14.20 -15.83 11.24
C ASN A 135 13.61 -16.06 9.85
N TYR A 136 14.06 -17.11 9.14
CA TYR A 136 13.51 -17.52 7.86
C TYR A 136 12.25 -18.39 8.07
N TYR A 137 11.64 -18.90 6.98
CA TYR A 137 10.48 -19.79 7.10
C TYR A 137 10.81 -21.01 7.97
N ASP A 138 9.87 -21.42 8.85
CA ASP A 138 10.08 -22.42 9.91
C ASP A 138 10.74 -23.72 9.42
N ASP A 139 10.37 -24.17 8.22
CA ASP A 139 10.91 -25.41 7.62
C ASP A 139 12.36 -25.26 7.10
N LEU A 140 12.88 -24.04 6.98
CA LEU A 140 14.21 -23.75 6.41
C LEU A 140 15.16 -23.05 7.40
N ALA A 141 14.62 -22.36 8.42
CA ALA A 141 15.39 -21.59 9.40
C ALA A 141 16.58 -22.37 9.97
N GLY A 142 17.76 -21.77 9.95
CA GLY A 142 19.01 -22.34 10.47
C GLY A 142 19.55 -23.55 9.70
N LYS A 143 18.90 -24.00 8.61
CA LYS A 143 19.36 -25.18 7.86
C LYS A 143 20.42 -24.83 6.83
N ALA A 144 21.41 -25.72 6.69
CA ALA A 144 22.44 -25.60 5.65
C ALA A 144 21.86 -25.97 4.28
N VAL A 145 22.25 -25.23 3.25
CA VAL A 145 21.86 -25.41 1.86
C VAL A 145 23.04 -25.24 0.94
N THR A 146 23.12 -26.02 -0.12
CA THR A 146 24.08 -25.84 -1.20
C THR A 146 23.31 -25.34 -2.42
N PHE A 147 23.62 -24.14 -2.92
CA PHE A 147 23.11 -23.66 -4.20
C PHE A 147 24.09 -23.96 -5.34
N LYS A 148 23.62 -24.65 -6.36
CA LYS A 148 24.32 -24.75 -7.64
C LYS A 148 23.80 -23.66 -8.54
N VAL A 149 24.63 -22.68 -8.87
CA VAL A 149 24.27 -21.50 -9.63
C VAL A 149 25.02 -21.48 -10.94
N ASN A 150 24.31 -21.31 -12.05
CA ASN A 150 24.92 -20.99 -13.34
C ASN A 150 24.76 -19.50 -13.63
N VAL A 151 25.85 -18.80 -13.89
CA VAL A 151 25.86 -17.36 -14.25
C VAL A 151 25.75 -17.25 -15.76
N HIS A 152 24.57 -16.94 -16.28
CA HIS A 152 24.36 -16.83 -17.74
C HIS A 152 25.11 -15.64 -18.34
N GLY A 153 25.06 -14.48 -17.68
CA GLY A 153 25.74 -13.26 -18.14
C GLY A 153 25.42 -12.06 -17.26
N ILE A 154 26.06 -10.94 -17.61
CA ILE A 154 25.76 -9.63 -16.99
C ILE A 154 24.66 -8.96 -17.82
N CYS A 155 23.62 -8.47 -17.16
CA CYS A 155 22.53 -7.74 -17.81
C CYS A 155 23.01 -6.34 -18.22
N ARG A 156 22.94 -6.02 -19.50
CA ARG A 156 23.17 -4.67 -20.05
C ARG A 156 21.83 -4.09 -20.46
N PHE A 157 21.37 -3.09 -19.71
CA PHE A 157 20.03 -2.53 -19.86
C PHE A 157 19.88 -1.68 -21.12
N ASN A 158 18.72 -1.79 -21.77
CA ASN A 158 18.39 -1.11 -23.03
C ASN A 158 17.60 0.18 -22.75
N TYR A 159 18.27 1.34 -22.84
CA TYR A 159 17.64 2.66 -22.60
C TYR A 159 16.98 3.27 -23.83
N ASP A 160 16.49 2.45 -24.75
CA ASP A 160 15.82 2.90 -25.97
C ASP A 160 14.34 3.27 -25.73
N ALA A 161 13.73 3.89 -26.74
CA ALA A 161 12.33 4.33 -26.67
C ALA A 161 11.33 3.15 -26.55
N GLU A 162 11.69 1.96 -27.05
CA GLU A 162 10.86 0.77 -26.93
C GLU A 162 10.82 0.28 -25.47
N SER A 163 11.99 0.24 -24.82
CA SER A 163 12.12 -0.12 -23.40
C SER A 163 11.34 0.85 -22.51
N VAL A 164 11.46 2.16 -22.75
CA VAL A 164 10.71 3.18 -22.02
C VAL A 164 9.20 3.00 -22.21
N SER A 165 8.77 2.74 -23.45
CA SER A 165 7.35 2.48 -23.74
C SER A 165 6.82 1.26 -22.99
N LYS A 166 7.59 0.17 -22.94
CA LYS A 166 7.22 -1.04 -22.19
C LYS A 166 7.14 -0.77 -20.68
N LEU A 167 8.17 -0.12 -20.10
CA LEU A 167 8.21 0.25 -18.67
C LEU A 167 7.02 1.09 -18.23
N SER A 168 6.56 1.98 -19.08
CA SER A 168 5.57 3.00 -18.75
C SER A 168 4.20 2.78 -19.40
N SER A 169 3.98 1.65 -20.07
CA SER A 169 2.78 1.43 -20.89
C SER A 169 2.53 2.59 -21.89
N GLY A 170 3.61 3.17 -22.40
CA GLY A 170 3.56 4.28 -23.37
C GLY A 170 3.37 5.69 -22.75
N LYS A 171 3.34 5.80 -21.44
CA LYS A 171 3.09 7.08 -20.74
C LYS A 171 4.26 8.06 -20.85
N TYR A 172 5.51 7.57 -20.83
CA TYR A 172 6.73 8.37 -20.91
C TYR A 172 7.48 8.11 -22.22
N LYS A 173 8.25 9.11 -22.66
CA LYS A 173 8.94 9.08 -23.97
C LYS A 173 10.45 8.92 -23.84
N SER A 174 11.01 9.19 -22.68
CA SER A 174 12.44 9.07 -22.40
C SER A 174 12.70 8.46 -21.05
N ILE A 175 13.92 7.91 -20.90
CA ILE A 175 14.35 7.36 -19.62
C ILE A 175 14.44 8.43 -18.53
N ASP A 176 14.81 9.67 -18.92
CA ASP A 176 14.90 10.78 -17.97
C ASP A 176 13.51 11.17 -17.42
N GLU A 177 12.49 11.23 -18.28
CA GLU A 177 11.10 11.43 -17.82
C GLU A 177 10.67 10.30 -16.88
N TYR A 178 11.02 9.06 -17.18
CA TYR A 178 10.68 7.93 -16.35
C TYR A 178 11.45 7.92 -15.02
N LYS A 179 12.72 8.34 -14.99
CA LYS A 179 13.49 8.53 -13.74
C LYS A 179 12.87 9.60 -12.83
N VAL A 180 12.36 10.70 -13.39
CA VAL A 180 11.62 11.70 -12.61
C VAL A 180 10.39 11.09 -11.94
N TYR A 181 9.61 10.32 -12.70
CA TYR A 181 8.48 9.57 -12.15
C TYR A 181 8.90 8.59 -11.04
N LEU A 182 9.99 7.83 -11.24
CA LEU A 182 10.49 6.89 -10.25
C LEU A 182 10.92 7.59 -8.95
N GLY A 183 11.55 8.75 -9.04
CA GLY A 183 11.87 9.56 -7.86
C GLY A 183 10.63 9.95 -7.07
N GLN A 184 9.60 10.44 -7.74
CA GLN A 184 8.31 10.76 -7.12
C GLN A 184 7.64 9.52 -6.51
N TYR A 185 7.63 8.43 -7.23
CA TYR A 185 7.09 7.14 -6.78
C TYR A 185 7.78 6.64 -5.50
N LEU A 186 9.11 6.64 -5.46
CA LEU A 186 9.87 6.20 -4.28
C LEU A 186 9.62 7.10 -3.06
N THR A 187 9.55 8.42 -3.26
CA THR A 187 9.18 9.35 -2.19
C THR A 187 7.77 9.06 -1.67
N GLU A 188 6.82 8.85 -2.55
CA GLU A 188 5.42 8.62 -2.21
C GLU A 188 5.22 7.30 -1.47
N ILE A 189 5.75 6.18 -1.96
CA ILE A 189 5.61 4.89 -1.27
C ILE A 189 6.29 4.89 0.10
N SER A 190 7.44 5.55 0.23
CA SER A 190 8.10 5.75 1.52
C SER A 190 7.25 6.61 2.45
N GLY A 191 6.66 7.70 1.94
CA GLY A 191 5.75 8.55 2.68
C GLY A 191 4.52 7.80 3.19
N TYR A 192 3.90 6.96 2.36
CA TYR A 192 2.80 6.09 2.81
C TYR A 192 3.23 5.08 3.88
N SER A 193 4.44 4.54 3.79
CA SER A 193 4.97 3.63 4.81
C SER A 193 5.09 4.33 6.18
N VAL A 194 5.63 5.54 6.19
CA VAL A 194 5.75 6.34 7.42
C VAL A 194 4.36 6.77 7.93
N LEU A 195 3.46 7.20 7.04
CA LEU A 195 2.09 7.55 7.39
C LEU A 195 1.35 6.38 8.04
N ASN A 196 1.51 5.16 7.52
CA ASN A 196 0.88 3.97 8.11
C ASN A 196 1.35 3.72 9.55
N GLU A 197 2.63 4.00 9.85
CA GLU A 197 3.17 3.88 11.22
C GLU A 197 2.45 4.82 12.19
N VAL A 198 2.11 6.03 11.77
CA VAL A 198 1.58 7.10 12.63
C VAL A 198 0.11 7.43 12.36
N SER A 199 -0.59 6.63 11.57
CA SER A 199 -1.96 6.92 11.13
C SER A 199 -2.94 7.10 12.30
N GLN A 200 -2.81 6.31 13.36
CA GLN A 200 -3.67 6.41 14.55
C GLN A 200 -3.40 7.71 15.30
N ASP A 201 -2.14 8.09 15.46
CA ASP A 201 -1.75 9.32 16.14
C ASP A 201 -2.23 10.54 15.33
N LEU A 202 -2.07 10.51 14.02
CA LEU A 202 -2.56 11.56 13.12
C LEU A 202 -4.08 11.75 13.23
N TRP A 203 -4.84 10.65 13.18
CA TRP A 203 -6.30 10.73 13.32
C TRP A 203 -6.74 11.19 14.72
N SER A 204 -6.04 10.80 15.76
CA SER A 204 -6.28 11.27 17.13
C SER A 204 -6.10 12.78 17.22
N GLU A 205 -5.00 13.31 16.68
CA GLU A 205 -4.72 14.74 16.64
C GLU A 205 -5.74 15.51 15.79
N LEU A 206 -6.09 15.03 14.60
CA LEU A 206 -7.11 15.63 13.76
C LEU A 206 -8.45 15.74 14.48
N ASN A 207 -8.87 14.66 15.12
CA ASN A 207 -10.11 14.64 15.88
C ASN A 207 -10.08 15.57 17.10
N ALA A 208 -8.93 15.71 17.76
CA ALA A 208 -8.80 16.62 18.91
C ALA A 208 -8.79 18.10 18.51
N ARG A 209 -8.17 18.42 17.37
CA ARG A 209 -7.90 19.80 16.94
C ARG A 209 -9.01 20.39 16.06
N CYS A 210 -9.64 19.56 15.21
CA CYS A 210 -10.75 20.02 14.37
C CYS A 210 -12.06 20.09 15.18
N GLU A 211 -12.77 21.22 15.09
CA GLU A 211 -13.99 21.49 15.83
C GLU A 211 -15.20 21.47 14.90
N VAL A 212 -16.16 20.56 15.17
CA VAL A 212 -17.46 20.56 14.47
C VAL A 212 -18.31 21.71 15.06
N LEU A 213 -18.76 22.60 14.20
CA LEU A 213 -19.61 23.72 14.55
C LEU A 213 -21.10 23.36 14.50
N GLU A 214 -21.46 22.54 13.49
CA GLU A 214 -22.81 22.04 13.28
C GLU A 214 -22.72 20.72 12.51
N TYR A 215 -23.64 19.79 12.78
CA TYR A 215 -23.76 18.54 12.01
C TYR A 215 -24.79 18.73 10.89
N PRO A 216 -24.49 18.40 9.62
CA PRO A 216 -25.45 18.46 8.54
C PRO A 216 -26.61 17.50 8.81
N GLU A 217 -27.83 18.04 9.00
CA GLU A 217 -29.03 17.27 9.35
C GLU A 217 -29.30 16.14 8.34
N GLN A 218 -29.14 16.40 7.04
CA GLN A 218 -29.33 15.41 6.00
C GLN A 218 -28.38 14.21 6.16
N GLN A 219 -27.10 14.46 6.49
CA GLN A 219 -26.09 13.40 6.71
C GLN A 219 -26.36 12.63 7.99
N TYR A 220 -26.82 13.33 9.04
CA TYR A 220 -27.26 12.67 10.28
C TYR A 220 -28.42 11.71 10.00
N GLN A 221 -29.45 12.13 9.28
CA GLN A 221 -30.60 11.29 8.94
C GLN A 221 -30.21 10.11 8.04
N TYR A 222 -29.24 10.30 7.14
CA TYR A 222 -28.68 9.22 6.32
C TYR A 222 -28.07 8.12 7.20
N TYR A 223 -27.13 8.46 8.08
CA TYR A 223 -26.49 7.49 8.97
C TYR A 223 -27.44 6.88 9.99
N TYR A 224 -28.35 7.70 10.53
CA TYR A 224 -29.38 7.20 11.44
C TYR A 224 -30.22 6.11 10.80
N ALA A 225 -30.67 6.32 9.56
CA ALA A 225 -31.46 5.31 8.84
C ALA A 225 -30.65 4.03 8.58
N ILE A 226 -29.39 4.14 8.17
CA ILE A 226 -28.50 2.98 7.93
C ILE A 226 -28.32 2.18 9.21
N ILE A 227 -27.82 2.81 10.26
CA ILE A 227 -27.49 2.14 11.53
C ILE A 227 -28.76 1.52 12.16
N THR A 228 -29.87 2.24 12.13
CA THR A 228 -31.14 1.71 12.64
C THR A 228 -31.63 0.51 11.84
N ASN A 229 -31.55 0.54 10.51
CA ASN A 229 -31.93 -0.57 9.64
C ASN A 229 -31.04 -1.80 9.86
N ASP A 230 -29.75 -1.61 10.09
CA ASP A 230 -28.82 -2.70 10.40
C ASP A 230 -29.20 -3.37 11.72
N PHE A 231 -29.49 -2.58 12.77
CA PHE A 231 -29.97 -3.13 14.05
C PHE A 231 -31.32 -3.81 13.96
N ILE A 232 -32.27 -3.26 13.19
CA ILE A 232 -33.58 -3.91 12.93
C ILE A 232 -33.37 -5.28 12.26
N THR A 233 -32.50 -5.33 11.26
CA THR A 233 -32.20 -6.55 10.53
C THR A 233 -31.52 -7.59 11.43
N ALA A 234 -30.52 -7.17 12.21
CA ALA A 234 -29.82 -8.03 13.15
C ALA A 234 -30.74 -8.55 14.27
N ALA A 235 -31.62 -7.72 14.80
CA ALA A 235 -32.64 -8.11 15.80
C ALA A 235 -33.56 -9.19 15.26
N ALA A 236 -34.09 -9.01 14.02
CA ALA A 236 -34.94 -9.98 13.36
C ALA A 236 -34.23 -11.32 13.12
N GLN A 237 -32.96 -11.30 12.71
CA GLN A 237 -32.12 -12.50 12.55
C GLN A 237 -31.91 -13.22 13.89
N ALA A 238 -31.77 -12.46 14.98
CA ALA A 238 -31.67 -13.00 16.32
C ALA A 238 -33.02 -13.46 16.94
N GLY A 239 -34.14 -13.24 16.23
CA GLY A 239 -35.50 -13.58 16.72
C GLY A 239 -35.97 -12.68 17.87
N LYS A 240 -35.47 -11.45 17.93
CA LYS A 240 -35.75 -10.45 18.98
C LYS A 240 -36.42 -9.22 18.41
N ASP A 241 -37.13 -8.48 19.26
CA ASP A 241 -37.53 -7.13 18.93
C ASP A 241 -36.35 -6.16 19.02
N TYR A 242 -36.49 -5.01 18.38
CA TYR A 242 -35.41 -4.01 18.24
C TYR A 242 -34.89 -3.51 19.61
N ASP A 243 -35.79 -3.13 20.50
CA ASP A 243 -35.42 -2.56 21.80
C ASP A 243 -34.67 -3.58 22.69
N THR A 244 -35.16 -4.83 22.72
CA THR A 244 -34.49 -5.93 23.42
C THR A 244 -33.09 -6.17 22.85
N TYR A 245 -32.96 -6.19 21.53
CA TYR A 245 -31.66 -6.39 20.88
C TYR A 245 -30.67 -5.29 21.20
N LEU A 246 -31.08 -4.02 21.14
CA LEU A 246 -30.23 -2.88 21.51
C LEU A 246 -29.79 -2.97 22.98
N ALA A 247 -30.73 -3.23 23.90
CA ALA A 247 -30.42 -3.31 25.32
C ALA A 247 -29.41 -4.41 25.64
N GLU A 248 -29.57 -5.61 25.06
CA GLU A 248 -28.65 -6.73 25.25
C GLU A 248 -27.24 -6.47 24.67
N ASN A 249 -27.14 -5.67 23.61
CA ASN A 249 -25.87 -5.26 23.01
C ASN A 249 -25.30 -3.97 23.65
N GLY A 250 -25.95 -3.44 24.67
CA GLY A 250 -25.53 -2.23 25.37
C GLY A 250 -25.54 -0.97 24.51
N MET A 251 -26.36 -0.97 23.44
CA MET A 251 -26.59 0.18 22.57
C MET A 251 -27.69 1.08 23.13
N THR A 252 -27.41 2.36 23.23
CA THR A 252 -28.33 3.41 23.64
C THR A 252 -28.48 4.43 22.52
N ALA A 253 -29.53 5.24 22.57
CA ALA A 253 -29.69 6.34 21.61
C ALA A 253 -28.47 7.29 21.62
N GLU A 254 -27.90 7.59 22.80
CA GLU A 254 -26.71 8.41 22.94
C GLU A 254 -25.49 7.80 22.22
N LYS A 255 -25.28 6.47 22.33
CA LYS A 255 -24.18 5.80 21.63
C LYS A 255 -24.37 5.80 20.12
N ILE A 256 -25.61 5.64 19.65
CA ILE A 256 -25.93 5.74 18.23
C ILE A 256 -25.63 7.16 17.73
N ASP A 257 -26.03 8.18 18.48
CA ASP A 257 -25.73 9.58 18.16
C ASP A 257 -24.23 9.86 18.15
N GLU A 258 -23.48 9.34 19.14
CA GLU A 258 -22.03 9.47 19.18
C GLU A 258 -21.35 8.82 17.98
N GLU A 259 -21.79 7.64 17.56
CA GLU A 259 -21.26 6.93 16.40
C GLU A 259 -21.56 7.70 15.10
N ILE A 260 -22.78 8.16 14.90
CA ILE A 260 -23.19 8.99 13.76
C ILE A 260 -22.34 10.25 13.68
N ASN A 261 -22.23 10.95 14.81
CA ASN A 261 -21.46 12.19 14.89
C ASN A 261 -19.97 11.96 14.60
N SER A 262 -19.42 10.81 14.98
CA SER A 262 -18.05 10.43 14.65
C SER A 262 -17.82 10.22 13.15
N TYR A 263 -18.76 9.54 12.48
CA TYR A 263 -18.70 9.37 11.00
C TYR A 263 -18.77 10.72 10.30
N ILE A 264 -19.76 11.56 10.66
CA ILE A 264 -19.94 12.89 10.05
C ILE A 264 -18.72 13.76 10.29
N LYS A 265 -18.14 13.75 11.49
CA LYS A 265 -16.93 14.51 11.81
C LYS A 265 -15.77 14.09 10.92
N THR A 266 -15.59 12.79 10.69
CA THR A 266 -14.55 12.25 9.80
C THR A 266 -14.74 12.76 8.37
N GLU A 267 -15.97 12.71 7.85
CA GLU A 267 -16.29 13.21 6.51
C GLU A 267 -16.06 14.73 6.40
N LEU A 268 -16.50 15.51 7.39
CA LEU A 268 -16.29 16.95 7.45
C LEU A 268 -14.81 17.32 7.44
N ILE A 269 -13.96 16.56 8.17
CA ILE A 269 -12.51 16.76 8.14
C ILE A 269 -11.97 16.46 6.75
N LEU A 270 -12.31 15.30 6.18
CA LEU A 270 -11.82 14.89 4.86
C LEU A 270 -12.21 15.86 3.75
N HIS A 271 -13.51 16.14 3.61
CA HIS A 271 -13.99 17.04 2.57
C HIS A 271 -13.57 18.49 2.81
N GLY A 272 -13.48 18.91 4.08
CA GLY A 272 -12.98 20.23 4.45
C GLY A 272 -11.51 20.43 4.05
N VAL A 273 -10.65 19.46 4.32
CA VAL A 273 -9.25 19.49 3.88
C VAL A 273 -9.15 19.42 2.36
N ALA A 274 -9.92 18.52 1.73
CA ALA A 274 -9.91 18.40 0.27
C ALA A 274 -10.28 19.74 -0.41
N ALA A 275 -11.29 20.42 0.08
CA ALA A 275 -11.68 21.73 -0.42
C ALA A 275 -10.60 22.81 -0.16
N ALA A 276 -9.98 22.82 1.02
CA ALA A 276 -8.96 23.80 1.38
C ALA A 276 -7.66 23.64 0.57
N GLU A 277 -7.29 22.40 0.24
CA GLU A 277 -6.03 22.07 -0.45
C GLU A 277 -6.23 21.73 -1.94
N ASN A 278 -7.47 21.83 -2.46
CA ASN A 278 -7.84 21.46 -3.82
C ASN A 278 -7.43 20.01 -4.17
N VAL A 279 -7.67 19.08 -3.24
CA VAL A 279 -7.40 17.66 -3.47
C VAL A 279 -8.50 17.07 -4.34
N VAL A 280 -8.11 16.70 -5.55
CA VAL A 280 -9.00 16.05 -6.53
C VAL A 280 -8.33 14.79 -7.04
N LEU A 281 -9.09 13.72 -7.19
CA LEU A 281 -8.65 12.51 -7.90
C LEU A 281 -9.26 12.51 -9.31
N SER A 282 -8.43 12.20 -10.29
CA SER A 282 -8.89 11.92 -11.65
C SER A 282 -9.57 10.54 -11.71
N GLU A 283 -10.38 10.31 -12.73
CA GLU A 283 -10.96 8.97 -12.97
C GLU A 283 -9.88 7.91 -13.17
N GLU A 284 -8.73 8.26 -13.76
CA GLU A 284 -7.59 7.36 -13.92
C GLU A 284 -7.02 6.91 -12.55
N GLU A 285 -6.85 7.84 -11.61
CA GLU A 285 -6.37 7.52 -10.25
C GLU A 285 -7.38 6.63 -9.49
N TYR A 286 -8.67 6.91 -9.63
CA TYR A 286 -9.71 6.05 -9.06
C TYR A 286 -9.70 4.64 -9.65
N ASP A 287 -9.62 4.53 -10.98
CA ASP A 287 -9.61 3.25 -11.68
C ASP A 287 -8.35 2.44 -11.34
N GLU A 288 -7.19 3.08 -11.23
CA GLU A 288 -5.95 2.44 -10.81
C GLU A 288 -6.08 1.87 -9.39
N PHE A 289 -6.60 2.66 -8.44
CA PHE A 289 -6.82 2.19 -7.07
C PHE A 289 -7.81 1.03 -7.02
N VAL A 290 -8.93 1.16 -7.71
CA VAL A 290 -9.94 0.09 -7.77
C VAL A 290 -9.35 -1.18 -8.36
N ASN A 291 -8.63 -1.11 -9.47
CA ASN A 291 -8.03 -2.29 -10.11
C ASN A 291 -7.01 -2.99 -9.21
N ASN A 292 -6.22 -2.22 -8.45
CA ASN A 292 -5.21 -2.77 -7.55
C ASN A 292 -5.82 -3.50 -6.35
N TYR A 293 -6.96 -3.06 -5.85
CA TYR A 293 -7.52 -3.56 -4.60
C TYR A 293 -8.80 -4.37 -4.74
N TYR A 294 -9.48 -4.33 -5.90
CA TYR A 294 -10.79 -4.97 -6.08
C TYR A 294 -10.77 -6.47 -5.76
N ALA A 295 -9.80 -7.21 -6.28
CA ALA A 295 -9.73 -8.66 -6.08
C ALA A 295 -9.56 -9.04 -4.59
N TYR A 296 -8.80 -8.24 -3.85
CA TYR A 296 -8.62 -8.41 -2.41
C TYR A 296 -9.94 -8.15 -1.66
N TYR A 297 -10.56 -6.98 -1.85
CA TYR A 297 -11.78 -6.62 -1.11
C TYR A 297 -12.98 -7.46 -1.47
N ALA A 298 -13.09 -7.93 -2.73
CA ALA A 298 -14.16 -8.85 -3.14
C ALA A 298 -14.17 -10.18 -2.36
N GLN A 299 -13.05 -10.60 -1.78
CA GLN A 299 -12.96 -11.80 -0.94
C GLN A 299 -13.51 -11.56 0.48
N TYR A 300 -13.45 -10.33 0.98
CA TYR A 300 -13.80 -10.00 2.36
C TYR A 300 -15.16 -9.31 2.50
N MET A 301 -15.66 -8.66 1.46
CA MET A 301 -16.97 -7.99 1.46
C MET A 301 -18.08 -8.97 1.01
N TRP A 302 -18.32 -9.98 1.82
CA TRP A 302 -19.31 -11.02 1.52
C TRP A 302 -20.71 -10.46 1.30
N GLY A 303 -21.31 -10.79 0.16
CA GLY A 303 -22.66 -10.34 -0.20
C GLY A 303 -22.73 -8.94 -0.81
N ALA A 304 -21.62 -8.17 -0.83
CA ALA A 304 -21.61 -6.87 -1.50
C ALA A 304 -21.62 -7.02 -3.04
N THR A 305 -22.35 -6.14 -3.70
CA THR A 305 -22.32 -6.04 -5.16
C THR A 305 -20.99 -5.44 -5.64
N LYS A 306 -20.66 -5.64 -6.93
CA LYS A 306 -19.52 -5.00 -7.55
C LYS A 306 -19.54 -3.47 -7.38
N GLU A 307 -20.70 -2.86 -7.55
CA GLU A 307 -20.89 -1.42 -7.41
C GLU A 307 -20.58 -0.94 -5.99
N GLN A 308 -21.05 -1.65 -4.97
CA GLN A 308 -20.76 -1.33 -3.57
C GLN A 308 -19.26 -1.42 -3.26
N ILE A 309 -18.56 -2.45 -3.78
CA ILE A 309 -17.11 -2.59 -3.61
C ILE A 309 -16.38 -1.44 -4.31
N VAL A 310 -16.77 -1.10 -5.53
CA VAL A 310 -16.14 0.01 -6.29
C VAL A 310 -16.37 1.34 -5.56
N THR A 311 -17.58 1.61 -5.09
CA THR A 311 -17.88 2.83 -4.32
C THR A 311 -17.03 2.90 -3.05
N TYR A 312 -16.94 1.81 -2.31
CA TYR A 312 -16.09 1.72 -1.13
C TYR A 312 -14.62 2.03 -1.46
N LEU A 313 -14.07 1.43 -2.52
CA LEU A 313 -12.68 1.63 -2.92
C LEU A 313 -12.41 3.06 -3.39
N ARG A 314 -13.34 3.69 -4.10
CA ARG A 314 -13.22 5.11 -4.48
C ARG A 314 -13.17 6.01 -3.24
N ASN A 315 -14.01 5.74 -2.24
CA ASN A 315 -13.96 6.47 -0.97
C ASN A 315 -12.63 6.25 -0.23
N GLN A 316 -12.08 5.02 -0.26
CA GLN A 316 -10.76 4.74 0.32
C GLN A 316 -9.63 5.48 -0.42
N ALA A 317 -9.66 5.53 -1.75
CA ALA A 317 -8.70 6.29 -2.54
C ALA A 317 -8.74 7.79 -2.20
N PHE A 318 -9.94 8.36 -2.12
CA PHE A 318 -10.13 9.76 -1.72
C PHE A 318 -9.57 10.02 -0.31
N MET A 319 -9.99 9.22 0.67
CA MET A 319 -9.51 9.33 2.04
C MET A 319 -7.98 9.24 2.12
N GLN A 320 -7.38 8.26 1.45
CA GLN A 320 -5.94 8.06 1.45
C GLN A 320 -5.21 9.31 0.91
N LYS A 321 -5.68 9.87 -0.20
CA LYS A 321 -5.06 11.06 -0.81
C LYS A 321 -5.16 12.29 0.10
N VAL A 322 -6.33 12.51 0.72
CA VAL A 322 -6.53 13.61 1.66
C VAL A 322 -5.64 13.46 2.89
N VAL A 323 -5.61 12.28 3.49
CA VAL A 323 -4.78 12.02 4.69
C VAL A 323 -3.29 12.15 4.38
N TYR A 324 -2.85 11.69 3.20
CA TYR A 324 -1.47 11.89 2.74
C TYR A 324 -1.14 13.38 2.54
N THR A 325 -2.09 14.16 2.04
CA THR A 325 -1.94 15.62 1.94
C THR A 325 -1.76 16.26 3.32
N VAL A 326 -2.58 15.87 4.31
CA VAL A 326 -2.40 16.33 5.70
C VAL A 326 -1.04 15.94 6.26
N PHE A 327 -0.61 14.70 6.03
CA PHE A 327 0.68 14.19 6.46
C PHE A 327 1.84 15.04 5.93
N GLY A 328 1.74 15.56 4.71
CA GLY A 328 2.72 16.49 4.14
C GLY A 328 2.88 17.82 4.90
N TYR A 329 1.92 18.19 5.75
CA TYR A 329 1.99 19.37 6.63
C TYR A 329 2.41 19.05 8.07
N CYS A 330 2.64 17.78 8.41
CA CYS A 330 3.00 17.38 9.76
C CYS A 330 4.47 17.70 10.09
N GLU A 331 4.74 17.95 11.37
CA GLU A 331 6.10 18.12 11.91
C GLU A 331 6.64 16.76 12.38
N LEU A 332 7.50 16.16 11.55
CA LEU A 332 8.04 14.82 11.84
C LEU A 332 9.30 14.91 12.70
N THR A 333 9.32 14.13 13.79
CA THR A 333 10.47 13.99 14.68
C THR A 333 10.87 12.52 14.77
N LEU A 334 12.14 12.21 14.60
CA LEU A 334 12.65 10.84 14.73
C LEU A 334 12.54 10.37 16.19
N LYS A 335 12.07 9.13 16.38
CA LYS A 335 12.23 8.43 17.66
C LYS A 335 13.72 8.42 18.03
N ASN A 336 14.06 8.87 19.24
CA ASN A 336 15.44 8.74 19.70
C ASN A 336 15.80 7.26 19.70
N ALA A 337 16.88 6.91 18.98
CA ALA A 337 17.51 5.60 19.13
C ALA A 337 17.99 5.51 20.58
N GLY A 338 17.30 4.69 21.40
CA GLY A 338 17.65 4.46 22.81
C GLY A 338 18.93 3.65 22.94
#